data_12eefd10baffef842a4f8e576b28221d
#
_entry.id   12eefd10baffef842a4f8e576b28221d
#
_cell.length_a   1.000
_cell.length_b   1.000
_cell.length_c   1.000
_cell.angle_alpha   90.00
_cell.angle_beta   90.00
_cell.angle_gamma   90.00
#
_symmetry.space_group_name_H-M   'P 1'
#
loop_
_entity.id
_entity.type
_entity.pdbx_description
1 polymer ?
#
loop_
_entity_poly.entity_id
_entity_poly.type
_entity_poly.pdbx_seq_one_letter_code
_entity_poly.pdbx_strand_id
1 'polypeptide(L)'
;KQKTDLIKLVGDLKKELALIYDKEKDDTESVIHFAAVSAHEAAKINKNSELADISRKGLFESARKFEVSHPRIFDTVNAVCDYLAKLGI
;
A
#
# COMPACT_ATOMS: atom_id res chain seq x y z
N LYS A 1 -15.35 -10.26 0.38
CA LYS A 1 -15.55 -8.90 -0.13
C LYS A 1 -14.43 -7.94 0.22
N GLN A 2 -14.07 -7.84 1.52
CA GLN A 2 -13.00 -6.93 1.94
C GLN A 2 -11.65 -7.28 1.30
N LYS A 3 -11.32 -8.56 1.22
CA LYS A 3 -10.08 -9.01 0.58
C LYS A 3 -10.06 -8.69 -0.91
N THR A 4 -11.20 -8.86 -1.58
CA THR A 4 -11.33 -8.52 -2.99
C THR A 4 -11.14 -7.02 -3.21
N ASP A 5 -11.72 -6.20 -2.33
CA ASP A 5 -11.59 -4.74 -2.41
C ASP A 5 -10.15 -4.31 -2.18
N LEU A 6 -9.46 -4.95 -1.24
CA LEU A 6 -8.04 -4.68 -0.98
C LEU A 6 -7.17 -5.02 -2.19
N ILE A 7 -7.41 -6.17 -2.81
CA ILE A 7 -6.67 -6.59 -4.01
C ILE A 7 -6.88 -5.58 -5.14
N LYS A 8 -8.13 -5.11 -5.30
CA LYS A 8 -8.45 -4.10 -6.31
C LYS A 8 -7.70 -2.80 -6.05
N LEU A 9 -7.69 -2.32 -4.82
CA LEU A 9 -6.98 -1.09 -4.45
C LEU A 9 -5.48 -1.22 -4.68
N VAL A 10 -4.89 -2.34 -4.32
CA VAL A 10 -3.46 -2.58 -4.55
C VAL A 10 -3.17 -2.63 -6.05
N GLY A 11 -4.06 -3.24 -6.83
CA GLY A 11 -3.94 -3.25 -8.29
C GLY A 11 -4.01 -1.86 -8.89
N ASP A 12 -4.93 -1.02 -8.41
CA ASP A 12 -5.03 0.37 -8.85
C ASP A 12 -3.78 1.16 -8.49
N LEU A 13 -3.26 0.94 -7.28
CA LEU A 13 -2.02 1.58 -6.83
C LEU A 13 -0.85 1.21 -7.74
N LYS A 14 -0.72 -0.07 -8.09
CA LYS A 14 0.34 -0.52 -9.00
C LYS A 14 0.24 0.15 -10.36
N LYS A 15 -0.97 0.31 -10.89
CA LYS A 15 -1.18 1.00 -12.16
C LYS A 15 -0.75 2.45 -12.10
N GLU A 16 -1.11 3.14 -11.04
CA GLU A 16 -0.73 4.54 -10.85
C GLU A 16 0.79 4.69 -10.72
N LEU A 17 1.42 3.81 -9.97
CA LEU A 17 2.87 3.84 -9.77
C LEU A 17 3.62 3.52 -11.06
N ALA A 18 3.06 2.66 -11.92
CA ALA A 18 3.69 2.34 -13.20
C ALA A 18 3.85 3.56 -14.10
N LEU A 19 2.96 4.55 -13.97
CA LEU A 19 3.01 5.77 -14.78
C LEU A 19 4.22 6.64 -14.43
N ILE A 20 4.76 6.52 -13.22
CA ILE A 20 5.88 7.36 -12.77
C ILE A 20 7.14 6.55 -12.49
N TYR A 21 7.11 5.26 -12.78
CA TYR A 21 8.20 4.35 -12.40
C TYR A 21 9.57 4.78 -12.93
N ASP A 22 9.63 5.17 -14.20
CA ASP A 22 10.89 5.53 -14.85
C ASP A 22 11.57 6.72 -14.19
N LYS A 23 10.80 7.66 -13.67
CA LYS A 23 11.32 8.89 -13.08
C LYS A 23 11.60 8.76 -11.59
N GLU A 24 10.84 7.91 -10.90
CA GLU A 24 10.87 7.83 -9.43
C GLU A 24 10.92 6.37 -8.99
N LYS A 25 11.86 5.63 -9.58
CA LYS A 25 11.98 4.18 -9.41
C LYS A 25 12.09 3.76 -7.96
N ASP A 26 13.02 4.35 -7.20
CA ASP A 26 13.30 3.91 -5.82
C ASP A 26 12.10 4.16 -4.91
N ASP A 27 11.48 5.33 -5.01
CA ASP A 27 10.31 5.67 -4.21
C ASP A 27 9.11 4.79 -4.57
N THR A 28 8.94 4.52 -5.87
CA THR A 28 7.88 3.65 -6.37
C THR A 28 8.06 2.22 -5.86
N GLU A 29 9.27 1.69 -5.91
CA GLU A 29 9.56 0.35 -5.43
C GLU A 29 9.29 0.21 -3.92
N SER A 30 9.60 1.25 -3.14
CA SER A 30 9.31 1.23 -1.70
C SER A 30 7.82 1.11 -1.42
N VAL A 31 6.99 1.88 -2.12
CA VAL A 31 5.55 1.82 -1.96
C VAL A 31 5.02 0.46 -2.36
N ILE A 32 5.45 -0.07 -3.50
CA ILE A 32 5.03 -1.39 -3.98
C ILE A 32 5.41 -2.47 -2.97
N HIS A 33 6.64 -2.42 -2.45
CA HIS A 33 7.12 -3.41 -1.49
C HIS A 33 6.24 -3.45 -0.24
N PHE A 34 6.01 -2.29 0.38
CA PHE A 34 5.20 -2.23 1.59
C PHE A 34 3.74 -2.60 1.34
N ALA A 35 3.20 -2.21 0.19
CA ALA A 35 1.83 -2.58 -0.19
C ALA A 35 1.71 -4.11 -0.35
N ALA A 36 2.69 -4.72 -1.02
CA ALA A 36 2.68 -6.16 -1.24
C ALA A 36 2.80 -6.94 0.08
N VAL A 37 3.69 -6.52 0.97
CA VAL A 37 3.87 -7.19 2.27
C VAL A 37 2.61 -7.06 3.12
N SER A 38 2.03 -5.86 3.18
CA SER A 38 0.81 -5.62 3.96
C SER A 38 -0.36 -6.45 3.44
N ALA A 39 -0.55 -6.50 2.12
CA ALA A 39 -1.63 -7.27 1.51
C ALA A 39 -1.43 -8.77 1.72
N HIS A 40 -0.18 -9.24 1.64
CA HIS A 40 0.15 -10.64 1.87
C HIS A 40 -0.19 -11.05 3.30
N GLU A 41 0.18 -10.24 4.28
CA GLU A 41 -0.14 -10.52 5.69
C GLU A 41 -1.65 -10.49 5.93
N ALA A 42 -2.35 -9.55 5.31
CA ALA A 42 -3.81 -9.47 5.44
C ALA A 42 -4.53 -10.72 4.93
N ALA A 43 -3.94 -11.41 3.96
CA ALA A 43 -4.52 -12.61 3.37
C ALA A 43 -4.28 -13.88 4.19
N LYS A 44 -3.36 -13.86 5.14
CA LYS A 44 -3.03 -15.04 5.94
C LYS A 44 -4.11 -15.34 6.98
N ILE A 45 -4.29 -16.62 7.27
CA ILE A 45 -5.17 -17.07 8.35
C ILE A 45 -4.57 -16.69 9.70
N ASN A 46 -3.28 -16.98 9.87
CA ASN A 46 -2.53 -16.60 11.08
C ASN A 46 -1.67 -15.38 10.76
N LYS A 47 -2.21 -14.21 11.00
CA LYS A 47 -1.52 -12.96 10.70
C LYS A 47 -0.43 -12.68 11.72
N ASN A 48 0.71 -12.20 11.25
CA ASN A 48 1.71 -11.60 12.11
C ASN A 48 1.34 -10.12 12.25
N SER A 49 0.65 -9.79 13.33
CA SER A 49 0.11 -8.43 13.50
C SER A 49 1.21 -7.38 13.64
N GLU A 50 2.35 -7.73 14.21
CA GLU A 50 3.48 -6.80 14.32
C GLU A 50 4.06 -6.47 12.95
N LEU A 51 4.30 -7.50 12.13
CA LEU A 51 4.80 -7.31 10.78
C LEU A 51 3.81 -6.53 9.93
N ALA A 52 2.52 -6.83 10.05
CA ALA A 52 1.48 -6.13 9.31
C ALA A 52 1.42 -4.66 9.70
N ASP A 53 1.51 -4.35 10.99
CA ASP A 53 1.49 -2.97 11.48
C ASP A 53 2.71 -2.18 10.98
N ILE A 54 3.89 -2.77 11.06
CA ILE A 54 5.14 -2.15 10.59
C ILE A 54 5.05 -1.90 9.08
N SER A 55 4.54 -2.88 8.32
CA SER A 55 4.41 -2.75 6.87
C SER A 55 3.41 -1.67 6.48
N ARG A 56 2.29 -1.56 7.21
CA ARG A 56 1.28 -0.53 6.97
C ARG A 56 1.85 0.88 7.25
N LYS A 57 2.59 1.02 8.34
CA LYS A 57 3.25 2.28 8.67
C LYS A 57 4.31 2.64 7.64
N GLY A 58 5.09 1.65 7.21
CA GLY A 58 6.09 1.84 6.16
C GLY A 58 5.46 2.26 4.85
N LEU A 59 4.31 1.67 4.50
CA LEU A 59 3.56 2.05 3.31
C LEU A 59 3.15 3.52 3.36
N PHE A 60 2.57 3.94 4.46
CA PHE A 60 2.15 5.33 4.63
C PHE A 60 3.34 6.28 4.52
N GLU A 61 4.43 6.00 5.24
CA GLU A 61 5.62 6.85 5.22
C GLU A 61 6.27 6.90 3.84
N SER A 62 6.35 5.77 3.14
CA SER A 62 6.94 5.75 1.79
C SER A 62 6.11 6.57 0.80
N ALA A 63 4.80 6.66 1.01
CA ALA A 63 3.91 7.41 0.13
C ALA A 63 3.89 8.90 0.42
N ARG A 64 4.37 9.34 1.59
CA ARG A 64 4.35 10.76 1.95
C ARG A 64 5.11 11.64 0.97
N LYS A 65 6.13 11.08 0.32
CA LYS A 65 6.90 11.78 -0.71
C LYS A 65 6.02 12.21 -1.88
N PHE A 66 4.92 11.49 -2.10
CA PHE A 66 4.01 11.77 -3.21
C PHE A 66 2.83 12.65 -2.83
N GLU A 67 2.74 13.06 -1.58
CA GLU A 67 1.59 13.86 -1.09
C GLU A 67 1.36 15.12 -1.93
N VAL A 68 2.43 15.81 -2.29
CA VAL A 68 2.34 17.03 -3.09
C VAL A 68 2.49 16.76 -4.58
N SER A 69 3.47 15.93 -4.97
CA SER A 69 3.78 15.71 -6.38
C SER A 69 2.79 14.79 -7.09
N HIS A 70 2.24 13.81 -6.39
CA HIS A 70 1.29 12.85 -6.95
C HIS A 70 0.19 12.56 -5.94
N PRO A 71 -0.72 13.51 -5.69
CA PRO A 71 -1.73 13.36 -4.63
C PRO A 71 -2.65 12.17 -4.83
N ARG A 72 -2.89 11.74 -6.07
CA ARG A 72 -3.73 10.58 -6.33
C ARG A 72 -3.12 9.30 -5.79
N ILE A 73 -1.80 9.15 -5.94
CA ILE A 73 -1.08 8.00 -5.38
C ILE A 73 -1.18 8.01 -3.86
N PHE A 74 -0.97 9.17 -3.27
CA PHE A 74 -1.08 9.31 -1.82
C PHE A 74 -2.49 8.97 -1.32
N ASP A 75 -3.52 9.42 -2.01
CA ASP A 75 -4.91 9.11 -1.66
C ASP A 75 -5.21 7.62 -1.76
N THR A 76 -4.70 6.96 -2.81
CA THR A 76 -4.88 5.52 -2.99
C THR A 76 -4.19 4.74 -1.89
N VAL A 77 -2.98 5.15 -1.49
CA VAL A 77 -2.26 4.53 -0.37
C VAL A 77 -3.04 4.68 0.93
N ASN A 78 -3.62 5.87 1.18
CA ASN A 78 -4.45 6.08 2.35
C ASN A 78 -5.65 5.13 2.37
N ALA A 79 -6.29 4.91 1.22
CA ALA A 79 -7.39 3.97 1.11
C ALA A 79 -6.94 2.54 1.42
N VAL A 80 -5.77 2.14 0.94
CA VAL A 80 -5.21 0.82 1.26
C VAL A 80 -4.98 0.69 2.76
N CYS A 81 -4.37 1.70 3.38
CA CYS A 81 -4.11 1.69 4.82
C CYS A 81 -5.41 1.60 5.63
N ASP A 82 -6.46 2.31 5.22
CA ASP A 82 -7.76 2.24 5.88
C ASP A 82 -8.37 0.84 5.81
N TYR A 83 -8.26 0.20 4.65
CA TYR A 83 -8.73 -1.18 4.49
C TYR A 83 -7.97 -2.15 5.38
N LEU A 84 -6.65 -2.01 5.45
CA LEU A 84 -5.82 -2.84 6.31
C LEU A 84 -6.22 -2.67 7.77
N ALA A 85 -6.47 -1.44 8.19
CA ALA A 85 -6.92 -1.17 9.56
C ALA A 85 -8.27 -1.83 9.86
N LYS A 86 -9.21 -1.82 8.91
CA LYS A 86 -10.50 -2.47 9.06
C LYS A 86 -10.38 -3.99 9.15
N LEU A 87 -9.33 -4.57 8.56
CA LEU A 87 -9.07 -6.01 8.65
C LEU A 87 -8.33 -6.39 9.94
N GLY A 88 -8.08 -5.43 10.82
CA GLY A 88 -7.41 -5.69 12.09
C GLY A 88 -5.89 -5.71 12.01
N ILE A 89 -5.35 -5.01 11.05
CA ILE A 89 -3.90 -4.96 10.82
C ILE A 89 -3.30 -3.61 11.21
#